data_f31820c490137d2b6c15c2073e03eaaf
#
_entry.id   f31820c490137d2b6c15c2073e03eaaf
#
_cell.length_a   1.000
_cell.length_b   1.000
_cell.length_c   1.000
_cell.angle_alpha   90.00
_cell.angle_beta   90.00
_cell.angle_gamma   90.00
#
_symmetry.space_group_name_H-M   'P 1'
#
loop_
_entity.id
_entity.type
_entity.pdbx_description
1 polymer ?
#
loop_
_entity_poly.entity_id
_entity_poly.type
_entity_poly.pdbx_seq_one_letter_code
_entity_poly.pdbx_strand_id
1 'polypeptide(L)'
;DRPNPNGYYVDGPLLKKEFKSFIGMHPVPVVYGLSIGEYAQMVNGEGWLANNVKCELRVIPCNNYDHTMTYDLPVKPSPNIPNLRSTLLYPSICFFEGTNCSEGRGTEQPFVIFGHPKYTAGDFQFTPVPRPGAKSSKLYNQMCNGHNLTALSIEEIMSWRRINLYWLLKLYQNMKDRDDFFLKNNFFNKLAGNTELMAQIKAGMSEEEIRATWLSDITAYKKIRKKYLIYPDFE
;
A
#
# COMPACT_ATOMS: atom_id res chain seq x y z
N ASP A 1 -20.08 -8.55 5.38
CA ASP A 1 -18.64 -8.49 5.12
C ASP A 1 -18.35 -8.34 3.62
N ARG A 2 -17.06 -8.17 3.27
CA ARG A 2 -16.60 -8.03 1.88
C ARG A 2 -15.18 -8.58 1.74
N PRO A 3 -14.89 -9.35 0.68
CA PRO A 3 -13.52 -9.80 0.40
C PRO A 3 -12.55 -8.64 0.27
N ASN A 4 -11.31 -8.84 0.75
CA ASN A 4 -10.21 -7.91 0.57
C ASN A 4 -9.30 -8.42 -0.55
N PRO A 5 -9.13 -7.70 -1.68
CA PRO A 5 -8.26 -8.14 -2.77
C PRO A 5 -6.80 -8.35 -2.36
N ASN A 6 -6.33 -7.64 -1.32
CA ASN A 6 -5.01 -7.81 -0.71
C ASN A 6 -5.07 -8.59 0.61
N GLY A 7 -6.11 -9.42 0.82
CA GLY A 7 -6.31 -10.21 2.03
C GLY A 7 -5.43 -11.45 2.16
N TYR A 8 -4.64 -11.79 1.16
CA TYR A 8 -3.90 -13.03 1.03
C TYR A 8 -2.46 -12.99 1.58
N TYR A 9 -2.07 -11.91 2.25
CA TYR A 9 -0.79 -11.77 2.93
C TYR A 9 -0.83 -10.66 3.99
N VAL A 10 0.18 -10.64 4.85
CA VAL A 10 0.41 -9.60 5.86
C VAL A 10 1.82 -9.07 5.68
N ASP A 11 1.97 -7.74 5.52
CA ASP A 11 3.29 -7.15 5.32
C ASP A 11 3.33 -5.63 5.56
N GLY A 12 4.56 -5.13 5.74
CA GLY A 12 4.87 -3.72 5.92
C GLY A 12 4.98 -3.30 7.40
N PRO A 13 5.44 -2.08 7.64
CA PRO A 13 5.58 -1.57 9.00
C PRO A 13 4.21 -1.37 9.65
N LEU A 14 4.14 -1.53 10.97
CA LEU A 14 2.95 -1.24 11.76
C LEU A 14 2.80 0.27 11.98
N LEU A 15 1.54 0.73 11.96
CA LEU A 15 1.22 2.11 12.31
C LEU A 15 1.55 2.40 13.77
N LYS A 16 2.44 3.37 14.02
CA LYS A 16 2.71 3.92 15.35
C LYS A 16 1.66 4.96 15.74
N LYS A 17 1.38 5.07 17.03
CA LYS A 17 0.30 5.93 17.57
C LYS A 17 0.42 7.40 17.13
N GLU A 18 1.63 7.93 17.07
CA GLU A 18 1.93 9.32 16.68
C GLU A 18 1.66 9.62 15.19
N PHE A 19 1.53 8.59 14.36
CA PHE A 19 1.19 8.69 12.93
C PHE A 19 -0.29 8.43 12.64
N LYS A 20 -1.10 8.24 13.68
CA LYS A 20 -2.56 8.06 13.54
C LYS A 20 -3.15 9.24 12.77
N SER A 21 -3.87 8.94 11.69
CA SER A 21 -4.46 9.92 10.80
C SER A 21 -5.67 9.33 10.06
N PHE A 22 -6.29 10.12 9.18
CA PHE A 22 -7.39 9.64 8.34
C PHE A 22 -7.02 8.42 7.47
N ILE A 23 -5.74 8.32 7.04
CA ILE A 23 -5.28 7.21 6.19
C ILE A 23 -4.74 6.01 6.98
N GLY A 24 -4.67 6.08 8.30
CA GLY A 24 -4.26 4.97 9.17
C GLY A 24 -4.65 5.24 10.61
N MET A 25 -5.52 4.43 11.20
CA MET A 25 -6.13 4.71 12.50
C MET A 25 -5.71 3.74 13.60
N HIS A 26 -5.36 2.50 13.25
CA HIS A 26 -5.12 1.43 14.23
C HIS A 26 -3.74 0.79 14.02
N PRO A 27 -3.15 0.16 15.06
CA PRO A 27 -1.80 -0.41 14.99
C PRO A 27 -1.78 -1.72 14.18
N VAL A 28 -1.98 -1.60 12.89
CA VAL A 28 -1.93 -2.68 11.91
C VAL A 28 -0.84 -2.42 10.89
N PRO A 29 -0.28 -3.45 10.22
CA PRO A 29 0.66 -3.25 9.13
C PRO A 29 -0.03 -2.67 7.89
N VAL A 30 0.75 -2.15 6.96
CA VAL A 30 0.24 -1.56 5.70
C VAL A 30 -0.68 -2.54 4.96
N VAL A 31 -0.29 -3.81 4.90
CA VAL A 31 -1.16 -4.91 4.43
C VAL A 31 -1.52 -5.78 5.63
N TYR A 32 -2.73 -5.64 6.11
CA TYR A 32 -3.18 -6.23 7.36
C TYR A 32 -3.84 -7.61 7.21
N GLY A 33 -4.12 -8.07 5.97
CA GLY A 33 -4.54 -9.43 5.67
C GLY A 33 -5.88 -9.85 6.28
N LEU A 34 -6.86 -8.95 6.40
CA LEU A 34 -8.20 -9.21 6.95
C LEU A 34 -9.27 -8.69 5.99
N SER A 35 -10.45 -9.29 6.02
CA SER A 35 -11.66 -8.66 5.48
C SER A 35 -12.09 -7.48 6.34
N ILE A 36 -13.03 -6.65 5.87
CA ILE A 36 -13.50 -5.51 6.66
C ILE A 36 -14.26 -5.94 7.91
N GLY A 37 -14.99 -7.07 7.85
CA GLY A 37 -15.72 -7.63 8.99
C GLY A 37 -14.77 -8.15 10.05
N GLU A 38 -13.72 -8.90 9.66
CA GLU A 38 -12.66 -9.35 10.57
C GLU A 38 -11.92 -8.19 11.21
N TYR A 39 -11.60 -7.16 10.41
CA TYR A 39 -10.97 -5.93 10.89
C TYR A 39 -11.84 -5.21 11.91
N ALA A 40 -13.15 -5.09 11.66
CA ALA A 40 -14.10 -4.49 12.61
C ALA A 40 -14.19 -5.29 13.93
N GLN A 41 -14.19 -6.62 13.86
CA GLN A 41 -14.14 -7.48 15.04
C GLN A 41 -12.85 -7.27 15.84
N MET A 42 -11.70 -7.15 15.14
CA MET A 42 -10.40 -6.89 15.79
C MET A 42 -10.39 -5.52 16.48
N VAL A 43 -10.82 -4.45 15.81
CA VAL A 43 -10.89 -3.11 16.40
C VAL A 43 -11.75 -3.10 17.66
N ASN A 44 -12.91 -3.76 17.62
CA ASN A 44 -13.81 -3.88 18.75
C ASN A 44 -13.22 -4.80 19.84
N GLY A 45 -12.65 -5.94 19.47
CA GLY A 45 -12.09 -6.92 20.39
C GLY A 45 -10.87 -6.40 21.16
N GLU A 46 -9.93 -5.79 20.48
CA GLU A 46 -8.70 -5.22 21.06
C GLU A 46 -8.93 -3.88 21.78
N GLY A 47 -10.16 -3.33 21.78
CA GLY A 47 -10.47 -2.09 22.48
C GLY A 47 -9.91 -0.84 21.81
N TRP A 48 -9.76 -0.83 20.48
CA TRP A 48 -9.19 0.29 19.75
C TRP A 48 -10.19 1.40 19.42
N LEU A 49 -11.45 1.25 19.79
CA LEU A 49 -12.45 2.31 19.71
C LEU A 49 -12.16 3.42 20.72
N ALA A 50 -12.60 4.64 20.43
CA ALA A 50 -12.43 5.77 21.33
C ALA A 50 -13.01 5.46 22.72
N ASN A 51 -12.30 5.87 23.78
CA ASN A 51 -12.68 5.62 25.17
C ASN A 51 -12.89 4.13 25.54
N ASN A 52 -12.28 3.21 24.78
CA ASN A 52 -12.42 1.76 24.97
C ASN A 52 -13.88 1.27 24.95
N VAL A 53 -14.78 2.01 24.30
CA VAL A 53 -16.16 1.56 24.16
C VAL A 53 -16.21 0.25 23.36
N LYS A 54 -17.23 -0.55 23.60
CA LYS A 54 -17.54 -1.73 22.78
C LYS A 54 -18.82 -1.44 22.01
N CYS A 55 -18.87 -1.85 20.75
CA CYS A 55 -20.11 -1.82 20.00
C CYS A 55 -20.69 -3.23 19.87
N GLU A 56 -22.01 -3.33 19.83
CA GLU A 56 -22.67 -4.56 19.41
C GLU A 56 -22.42 -4.72 17.90
N LEU A 57 -21.68 -5.77 17.55
CA LEU A 57 -21.25 -6.02 16.17
C LEU A 57 -21.68 -7.41 15.73
N ARG A 58 -22.47 -7.47 14.66
CA ARG A 58 -22.80 -8.70 13.94
C ARG A 58 -22.18 -8.65 12.54
N VAL A 59 -21.27 -9.54 12.25
CA VAL A 59 -20.69 -9.71 10.91
C VAL A 59 -21.46 -10.83 10.19
N ILE A 60 -21.93 -10.52 8.98
CA ILE A 60 -22.53 -11.51 8.08
C ILE A 60 -21.43 -11.91 7.10
N PRO A 61 -20.92 -13.15 7.17
CA PRO A 61 -19.79 -13.55 6.32
C PRO A 61 -20.17 -13.70 4.86
N CYS A 62 -19.17 -13.55 3.98
CA CYS A 62 -19.28 -13.87 2.56
C CYS A 62 -19.36 -15.39 2.38
N ASN A 63 -20.23 -15.85 1.49
CA ASN A 63 -20.26 -17.25 1.09
C ASN A 63 -19.12 -17.56 0.10
N ASN A 64 -18.54 -18.75 0.20
CA ASN A 64 -17.52 -19.26 -0.73
C ASN A 64 -16.30 -18.32 -0.87
N TYR A 65 -15.85 -17.74 0.23
CA TYR A 65 -14.66 -16.90 0.30
C TYR A 65 -13.65 -17.48 1.29
N ASP A 66 -12.38 -17.43 0.93
CA ASP A 66 -11.24 -17.62 1.80
C ASP A 66 -10.13 -16.60 1.46
N HIS A 67 -9.11 -16.51 2.32
CA HIS A 67 -8.04 -15.54 2.16
C HIS A 67 -7.03 -15.89 1.04
N THR A 68 -7.15 -17.04 0.39
CA THR A 68 -6.28 -17.40 -0.74
C THR A 68 -6.86 -16.98 -2.09
N MET A 69 -8.14 -16.60 -2.11
CA MET A 69 -8.87 -16.31 -3.35
C MET A 69 -8.50 -14.96 -3.94
N THR A 70 -8.31 -14.94 -5.25
CA THR A 70 -8.27 -13.69 -6.01
C THR A 70 -9.67 -13.10 -6.09
N TYR A 71 -9.80 -11.82 -5.77
CA TYR A 71 -11.08 -11.12 -5.82
C TYR A 71 -10.98 -9.86 -6.68
N ASP A 72 -11.60 -9.89 -7.85
CA ASP A 72 -11.76 -8.69 -8.67
C ASP A 72 -12.98 -7.91 -8.21
N LEU A 73 -12.78 -6.64 -7.90
CA LEU A 73 -13.82 -5.78 -7.36
C LEU A 73 -14.86 -5.44 -8.45
N PRO A 74 -16.16 -5.77 -8.26
CA PRO A 74 -17.21 -5.46 -9.24
C PRO A 74 -17.43 -3.95 -9.39
N VAL A 75 -17.05 -3.18 -8.37
CA VAL A 75 -17.09 -1.72 -8.37
C VAL A 75 -15.69 -1.19 -8.07
N LYS A 76 -15.20 -0.29 -8.93
CA LYS A 76 -13.90 0.35 -8.74
C LYS A 76 -13.84 1.09 -7.41
N PRO A 77 -12.83 0.84 -6.55
CA PRO A 77 -12.72 1.50 -5.25
C PRO A 77 -12.44 3.00 -5.38
N SER A 78 -11.84 3.42 -6.49
CA SER A 78 -11.53 4.81 -6.80
C SER A 78 -11.40 5.01 -8.31
N PRO A 79 -11.66 6.22 -8.84
CA PRO A 79 -11.31 6.54 -10.23
C PRO A 79 -9.82 6.31 -10.55
N ASN A 80 -8.95 6.37 -9.53
CA ASN A 80 -7.51 6.14 -9.66
C ASN A 80 -7.09 4.68 -9.35
N ILE A 81 -8.02 3.78 -9.09
CA ILE A 81 -7.77 2.33 -8.95
C ILE A 81 -8.76 1.62 -9.86
N PRO A 82 -8.48 1.58 -11.19
CA PRO A 82 -9.48 1.19 -12.18
C PRO A 82 -9.67 -0.31 -12.36
N ASN A 83 -8.74 -1.14 -11.89
CA ASN A 83 -8.75 -2.59 -12.14
C ASN A 83 -8.00 -3.37 -11.06
N LEU A 84 -8.08 -4.71 -11.12
CA LEU A 84 -7.44 -5.61 -10.18
C LEU A 84 -5.92 -5.40 -10.09
N ARG A 85 -5.22 -5.21 -11.23
CA ARG A 85 -3.75 -4.99 -11.23
C ARG A 85 -3.36 -3.77 -10.41
N SER A 86 -4.01 -2.63 -10.62
CA SER A 86 -3.74 -1.43 -9.82
C SER A 86 -4.08 -1.64 -8.33
N THR A 87 -5.12 -2.43 -8.02
CA THR A 87 -5.47 -2.78 -6.63
C THR A 87 -4.39 -3.63 -5.97
N LEU A 88 -3.87 -4.65 -6.65
CA LEU A 88 -2.84 -5.54 -6.12
C LEU A 88 -1.47 -4.85 -5.99
N LEU A 89 -1.14 -3.95 -6.93
CA LEU A 89 0.11 -3.16 -6.89
C LEU A 89 0.03 -1.99 -5.90
N TYR A 90 -1.17 -1.56 -5.50
CA TYR A 90 -1.37 -0.38 -4.66
C TYR A 90 -0.51 -0.38 -3.38
N PRO A 91 -0.39 -1.46 -2.60
CA PRO A 91 0.43 -1.46 -1.39
C PRO A 91 1.92 -1.17 -1.63
N SER A 92 2.44 -1.53 -2.82
CA SER A 92 3.83 -1.28 -3.21
C SER A 92 4.05 0.11 -3.80
N ILE A 93 3.06 0.64 -4.54
CA ILE A 93 3.18 1.89 -5.31
C ILE A 93 2.61 3.10 -4.56
N CYS A 94 1.73 2.91 -3.57
CA CYS A 94 1.13 4.01 -2.82
C CYS A 94 2.16 4.89 -2.08
N PHE A 95 3.32 4.37 -1.73
CA PHE A 95 4.39 5.14 -1.10
C PHE A 95 4.89 6.30 -1.98
N PHE A 96 4.78 6.18 -3.31
CA PHE A 96 5.11 7.29 -4.21
C PHE A 96 4.21 8.50 -4.02
N GLU A 97 3.02 8.36 -3.45
CA GLU A 97 2.17 9.51 -3.10
C GLU A 97 2.85 10.47 -2.11
N GLY A 98 3.74 9.96 -1.26
CA GLY A 98 4.55 10.72 -0.32
C GLY A 98 5.87 11.24 -0.88
N THR A 99 6.11 11.09 -2.19
CA THR A 99 7.31 11.53 -2.90
C THR A 99 6.99 12.54 -3.99
N ASN A 100 8.02 13.13 -4.59
CA ASN A 100 7.87 14.00 -5.75
C ASN A 100 7.62 13.21 -7.06
N CYS A 101 7.71 11.88 -7.05
CA CYS A 101 7.46 11.04 -8.22
C CYS A 101 5.95 10.88 -8.50
N SER A 102 5.60 10.72 -9.77
CA SER A 102 4.26 10.32 -10.18
C SER A 102 4.04 8.84 -9.90
N GLU A 103 2.90 8.50 -9.34
CA GLU A 103 2.36 7.14 -9.20
C GLU A 103 1.38 6.79 -10.33
N GLY A 104 1.48 7.48 -11.46
CA GLY A 104 0.66 7.25 -12.65
C GLY A 104 -0.73 7.91 -12.63
N ARG A 105 -1.10 8.65 -11.59
CA ARG A 105 -2.33 9.46 -11.63
C ARG A 105 -2.26 10.48 -12.78
N GLY A 106 -3.38 10.73 -13.44
CA GLY A 106 -3.41 11.53 -14.67
C GLY A 106 -3.04 10.72 -15.92
N THR A 107 -2.95 9.39 -15.83
CA THR A 107 -2.81 8.46 -16.96
C THR A 107 -3.94 7.43 -16.96
N GLU A 108 -3.93 6.50 -17.91
CA GLU A 108 -4.87 5.37 -17.93
C GLU A 108 -4.50 4.25 -16.97
N GLN A 109 -3.28 4.32 -16.39
CA GLN A 109 -2.69 3.25 -15.60
C GLN A 109 -2.17 3.73 -14.24
N PRO A 110 -3.02 4.39 -13.43
CA PRO A 110 -2.60 4.83 -12.09
C PRO A 110 -2.23 3.62 -11.22
N PHE A 111 -1.16 3.77 -10.44
CA PHE A 111 -0.54 2.74 -9.59
C PHE A 111 -0.01 1.50 -10.33
N VAL A 112 0.10 1.58 -11.67
CA VAL A 112 0.72 0.55 -12.52
C VAL A 112 1.96 1.10 -13.22
N ILE A 113 1.96 2.40 -13.51
CA ILE A 113 3.15 3.12 -13.99
C ILE A 113 3.57 4.17 -12.97
N PHE A 114 4.87 4.45 -12.92
CA PHE A 114 5.42 5.45 -12.00
C PHE A 114 6.73 6.00 -12.56
N GLY A 115 7.10 7.22 -12.15
CA GLY A 115 8.33 7.84 -12.63
C GLY A 115 8.45 9.32 -12.29
N HIS A 116 9.53 9.93 -12.82
CA HIS A 116 9.85 11.34 -12.61
C HIS A 116 10.65 11.89 -13.81
N PRO A 117 10.54 13.20 -14.17
CA PRO A 117 11.32 13.78 -15.26
C PRO A 117 12.85 13.65 -15.10
N LYS A 118 13.35 13.69 -13.86
CA LYS A 118 14.79 13.57 -13.53
C LYS A 118 15.26 12.14 -13.27
N TYR A 119 14.41 11.14 -13.40
CA TYR A 119 14.81 9.75 -13.25
C TYR A 119 15.55 9.26 -14.49
N THR A 120 16.73 8.63 -14.31
CA THR A 120 17.63 8.31 -15.43
C THR A 120 17.64 6.83 -15.82
N ALA A 121 17.13 5.94 -14.98
CA ALA A 121 17.14 4.49 -15.18
C ALA A 121 15.75 3.92 -15.59
N GLY A 122 14.87 4.77 -16.12
CA GLY A 122 13.56 4.38 -16.62
C GLY A 122 13.63 3.76 -18.02
N ASP A 123 12.74 2.83 -18.29
CA ASP A 123 12.56 2.13 -19.57
C ASP A 123 11.22 2.48 -20.24
N PHE A 124 10.45 3.36 -19.62
CA PHE A 124 9.13 3.79 -20.08
C PHE A 124 8.94 5.30 -19.89
N GLN A 125 8.23 5.94 -20.84
CA GLN A 125 7.91 7.36 -20.76
C GLN A 125 6.40 7.59 -20.75
N PHE A 126 5.96 8.56 -19.94
CA PHE A 126 4.56 8.97 -19.88
C PHE A 126 4.44 10.43 -19.43
N THR A 127 3.29 11.03 -19.73
CA THR A 127 2.99 12.41 -19.31
C THR A 127 1.63 12.42 -18.60
N PRO A 128 1.57 12.76 -17.29
CA PRO A 128 0.30 12.95 -16.59
C PRO A 128 -0.50 14.11 -17.19
N VAL A 129 -1.80 13.89 -17.47
CA VAL A 129 -2.74 14.91 -17.97
C VAL A 129 -4.01 14.88 -17.11
N PRO A 130 -4.85 15.95 -17.13
CA PRO A 130 -6.09 15.95 -16.35
C PRO A 130 -7.03 14.83 -16.76
N ARG A 131 -7.52 14.10 -15.76
CA ARG A 131 -8.49 13.02 -15.93
C ARG A 131 -9.55 13.08 -14.82
N PRO A 132 -10.71 12.45 -14.97
CA PRO A 132 -11.65 12.26 -13.87
C PRO A 132 -10.94 11.63 -12.66
N GLY A 133 -11.08 12.24 -11.48
CA GLY A 133 -10.39 11.82 -10.26
C GLY A 133 -8.92 12.27 -10.12
N ALA A 134 -8.32 12.85 -11.16
CA ALA A 134 -6.93 13.33 -11.17
C ALA A 134 -6.79 14.64 -11.97
N LYS A 135 -7.59 15.66 -11.63
CA LYS A 135 -7.59 16.97 -12.34
C LYS A 135 -6.27 17.73 -12.19
N SER A 136 -5.57 17.54 -11.08
CA SER A 136 -4.29 18.19 -10.76
C SER A 136 -3.32 17.16 -10.16
N SER A 137 -2.89 16.19 -10.98
CA SER A 137 -1.89 15.19 -10.58
C SER A 137 -0.50 15.82 -10.45
N LYS A 138 0.38 15.17 -9.68
CA LYS A 138 1.80 15.54 -9.64
C LYS A 138 2.40 15.48 -11.05
N LEU A 139 3.36 16.36 -11.33
CA LEU A 139 4.09 16.41 -12.60
C LEU A 139 3.19 16.56 -13.85
N TYR A 140 2.05 17.25 -13.65
CA TYR A 140 1.11 17.59 -14.72
C TYR A 140 1.83 18.19 -15.94
N ASN A 141 1.53 17.69 -17.14
CA ASN A 141 2.16 18.09 -18.41
C ASN A 141 3.69 17.96 -18.46
N GLN A 142 4.31 17.22 -17.56
CA GLN A 142 5.74 16.95 -17.61
C GLN A 142 5.98 15.50 -18.06
N MET A 143 6.87 15.31 -19.02
CA MET A 143 7.28 13.97 -19.45
C MET A 143 8.11 13.32 -18.34
N CYS A 144 7.63 12.21 -17.84
CA CYS A 144 8.28 11.39 -16.82
C CYS A 144 8.99 10.19 -17.47
N ASN A 145 10.20 9.90 -17.03
CA ASN A 145 10.85 8.62 -17.27
C ASN A 145 10.54 7.70 -16.07
N GLY A 146 10.25 6.45 -16.31
CA GLY A 146 9.82 5.55 -15.25
C GLY A 146 9.74 4.10 -15.68
N HIS A 147 8.83 3.38 -15.06
CA HIS A 147 8.56 1.97 -15.35
C HIS A 147 7.08 1.73 -15.57
N ASN A 148 6.79 0.70 -16.36
CA ASN A 148 5.44 0.22 -16.66
C ASN A 148 5.31 -1.25 -16.23
N LEU A 149 4.42 -1.53 -15.29
CA LEU A 149 4.19 -2.86 -14.72
C LEU A 149 3.01 -3.61 -15.37
N THR A 150 2.52 -3.16 -16.51
CA THR A 150 1.40 -3.83 -17.21
C THR A 150 1.75 -5.22 -17.71
N ALA A 151 3.03 -5.50 -17.95
CA ALA A 151 3.49 -6.82 -18.38
C ALA A 151 3.47 -7.89 -17.29
N LEU A 152 3.44 -7.49 -16.01
CA LEU A 152 3.34 -8.43 -14.88
C LEU A 152 1.97 -9.11 -14.89
N SER A 153 1.93 -10.44 -14.80
CA SER A 153 0.67 -11.15 -14.65
C SER A 153 0.07 -10.96 -13.24
N ILE A 154 -1.21 -11.22 -13.08
CA ILE A 154 -1.88 -11.17 -11.76
C ILE A 154 -1.26 -12.20 -10.83
N GLU A 155 -1.00 -13.41 -11.34
CA GLU A 155 -0.38 -14.52 -10.61
C GLU A 155 1.02 -14.16 -10.13
N GLU A 156 1.81 -13.50 -10.98
CA GLU A 156 3.15 -13.02 -10.61
C GLU A 156 3.09 -12.01 -9.47
N ILE A 157 2.22 -11.00 -9.56
CA ILE A 157 2.05 -9.99 -8.50
C ILE A 157 1.62 -10.67 -7.19
N MET A 158 0.65 -11.58 -7.25
CA MET A 158 0.16 -12.31 -6.07
C MET A 158 1.21 -13.24 -5.47
N SER A 159 2.11 -13.80 -6.29
CA SER A 159 3.16 -14.72 -5.81
C SER A 159 4.18 -14.04 -4.88
N TRP A 160 4.34 -12.74 -4.96
CA TRP A 160 5.26 -12.01 -4.06
C TRP A 160 4.85 -12.11 -2.60
N ARG A 161 3.56 -12.13 -2.28
CA ARG A 161 3.03 -12.16 -0.90
C ARG A 161 3.72 -11.17 0.03
N ARG A 162 4.10 -10.02 -0.52
CA ARG A 162 4.81 -8.94 0.18
C ARG A 162 4.64 -7.62 -0.56
N ILE A 163 4.83 -6.51 0.15
CA ILE A 163 5.04 -5.20 -0.45
C ILE A 163 6.39 -5.23 -1.17
N ASN A 164 6.41 -4.87 -2.43
CA ASN A 164 7.63 -4.78 -3.22
C ASN A 164 8.21 -3.38 -3.07
N LEU A 165 9.32 -3.24 -2.36
CA LEU A 165 10.02 -1.96 -2.17
C LEU A 165 11.07 -1.71 -3.26
N TYR A 166 11.37 -2.69 -4.10
CA TYR A 166 12.41 -2.60 -5.12
C TYR A 166 12.30 -1.32 -5.97
N TRP A 167 11.10 -1.01 -6.47
CA TRP A 167 10.93 0.17 -7.33
C TRP A 167 11.10 1.48 -6.59
N LEU A 168 10.64 1.56 -5.34
CA LEU A 168 10.81 2.75 -4.51
C LEU A 168 12.30 3.01 -4.23
N LEU A 169 13.03 1.96 -3.85
CA LEU A 169 14.47 2.01 -3.61
C LEU A 169 15.23 2.35 -4.90
N LYS A 170 14.88 1.70 -6.02
CA LYS A 170 15.50 1.93 -7.33
C LYS A 170 15.30 3.37 -7.79
N LEU A 171 14.08 3.93 -7.67
CA LEU A 171 13.83 5.32 -8.03
C LEU A 171 14.68 6.26 -7.15
N TYR A 172 14.63 6.09 -5.83
CA TYR A 172 15.41 6.92 -4.90
C TYR A 172 16.90 6.90 -5.21
N GLN A 173 17.48 5.72 -5.45
CA GLN A 173 18.91 5.55 -5.73
C GLN A 173 19.35 6.21 -7.04
N ASN A 174 18.47 6.25 -8.06
CA ASN A 174 18.78 6.75 -9.40
C ASN A 174 18.20 8.15 -9.68
N MET A 175 17.65 8.83 -8.68
CA MET A 175 17.27 10.24 -8.80
C MET A 175 18.49 11.15 -8.74
N LYS A 176 18.55 12.17 -9.61
CA LYS A 176 19.62 13.18 -9.60
C LYS A 176 19.59 14.04 -8.34
N ASP A 177 18.37 14.41 -7.88
CA ASP A 177 18.16 15.28 -6.72
C ASP A 177 17.38 14.49 -5.65
N ARG A 178 18.12 13.83 -4.74
CA ARG A 178 17.52 13.02 -3.67
C ARG A 178 16.96 13.84 -2.52
N ASP A 179 17.44 15.06 -2.32
CA ASP A 179 17.03 15.92 -1.19
C ASP A 179 15.55 16.29 -1.25
N ASP A 180 14.99 16.45 -2.46
CA ASP A 180 13.58 16.75 -2.68
C ASP A 180 12.72 15.52 -2.99
N PHE A 181 13.27 14.29 -2.88
CA PHE A 181 12.52 13.08 -3.23
C PHE A 181 11.27 12.89 -2.35
N PHE A 182 11.39 13.04 -1.04
CA PHE A 182 10.27 12.95 -0.12
C PHE A 182 9.59 14.31 0.05
N LEU A 183 8.26 14.33 -0.01
CA LEU A 183 7.49 15.56 0.19
C LEU A 183 7.69 16.11 1.61
N LYS A 184 7.84 17.44 1.73
CA LYS A 184 8.07 18.13 3.01
C LYS A 184 6.86 18.13 3.96
N ASN A 185 5.68 17.72 3.48
CA ASN A 185 4.44 17.66 4.26
C ASN A 185 4.31 16.42 5.16
N ASN A 186 5.36 15.63 5.29
CA ASN A 186 5.42 14.40 6.08
C ASN A 186 4.44 13.29 5.63
N PHE A 187 3.91 13.38 4.41
CA PHE A 187 2.89 12.44 3.93
C PHE A 187 3.45 11.01 3.78
N PHE A 188 4.73 10.87 3.37
CA PHE A 188 5.37 9.57 3.29
C PHE A 188 5.35 8.80 4.63
N ASN A 189 5.68 9.50 5.73
CA ASN A 189 5.66 8.88 7.06
C ASN A 189 4.24 8.53 7.52
N LYS A 190 3.22 9.26 7.08
CA LYS A 190 1.81 8.91 7.34
C LYS A 190 1.40 7.65 6.57
N LEU A 191 1.88 7.48 5.33
CA LEU A 191 1.65 6.26 4.54
C LEU A 191 2.36 5.05 5.15
N ALA A 192 3.61 5.23 5.58
CA ALA A 192 4.40 4.19 6.23
C ALA A 192 3.94 3.89 7.69
N GLY A 193 3.26 4.84 8.31
CA GLY A 193 2.87 4.75 9.73
C GLY A 193 4.02 4.95 10.72
N ASN A 194 5.18 5.39 10.26
CA ASN A 194 6.37 5.63 11.07
C ASN A 194 7.39 6.52 10.33
N THR A 195 8.52 6.86 10.98
CA THR A 195 9.64 7.61 10.39
C THR A 195 10.76 6.70 9.88
N GLU A 196 10.78 5.46 10.32
CA GLU A 196 11.91 4.55 10.12
C GLU A 196 12.09 4.21 8.64
N LEU A 197 11.01 3.91 7.91
CA LEU A 197 11.10 3.53 6.50
C LEU A 197 11.78 4.62 5.66
N MET A 198 11.41 5.89 5.87
CA MET A 198 12.09 7.01 5.17
C MET A 198 13.58 7.09 5.53
N ALA A 199 13.91 6.96 6.82
CA ALA A 199 15.29 7.02 7.30
C ALA A 199 16.12 5.87 6.72
N GLN A 200 15.59 4.66 6.67
CA GLN A 200 16.23 3.47 6.13
C GLN A 200 16.51 3.62 4.61
N ILE A 201 15.53 4.13 3.85
CA ILE A 201 15.72 4.42 2.41
C ILE A 201 16.84 5.45 2.23
N LYS A 202 16.85 6.51 3.02
CA LYS A 202 17.90 7.55 2.97
C LYS A 202 19.27 7.01 3.35
N ALA A 203 19.33 6.05 4.26
CA ALA A 203 20.56 5.36 4.66
C ALA A 203 21.05 4.35 3.61
N GLY A 204 20.27 4.09 2.55
CA GLY A 204 20.64 3.16 1.49
C GLY A 204 20.54 1.69 1.88
N MET A 205 19.70 1.36 2.87
CA MET A 205 19.45 -0.03 3.27
C MET A 205 18.80 -0.81 2.12
N SER A 206 19.14 -2.09 2.02
CA SER A 206 18.48 -3.03 1.09
C SER A 206 17.06 -3.33 1.51
N GLU A 207 16.26 -3.88 0.59
CA GLU A 207 14.89 -4.29 0.91
C GLU A 207 14.86 -5.33 2.03
N GLU A 208 15.78 -6.28 2.02
CA GLU A 208 15.90 -7.35 3.02
C GLU A 208 16.23 -6.78 4.42
N GLU A 209 17.16 -5.84 4.52
CA GLU A 209 17.50 -5.18 5.78
C GLU A 209 16.31 -4.37 6.32
N ILE A 210 15.60 -3.64 5.46
CA ILE A 210 14.38 -2.90 5.83
C ILE A 210 13.33 -3.87 6.35
N ARG A 211 13.04 -4.95 5.63
CA ARG A 211 12.03 -5.95 6.02
C ARG A 211 12.34 -6.61 7.35
N ALA A 212 13.61 -6.91 7.62
CA ALA A 212 14.03 -7.49 8.88
C ALA A 212 13.63 -6.63 10.10
N THR A 213 13.53 -5.32 9.94
CA THR A 213 13.20 -4.41 11.06
C THR A 213 11.74 -4.50 11.53
N TRP A 214 10.81 -4.93 10.70
CA TRP A 214 9.40 -5.05 11.10
C TRP A 214 8.93 -6.51 11.31
N LEU A 215 9.83 -7.50 11.13
CA LEU A 215 9.45 -8.91 11.19
C LEU A 215 8.89 -9.33 12.55
N SER A 216 9.46 -8.80 13.66
CA SER A 216 8.95 -9.06 15.01
C SER A 216 7.54 -8.53 15.20
N ASP A 217 7.27 -7.32 14.71
CA ASP A 217 5.97 -6.67 14.81
C ASP A 217 4.91 -7.40 13.97
N ILE A 218 5.27 -7.82 12.75
CA ILE A 218 4.41 -8.67 11.91
C ILE A 218 4.07 -9.98 12.62
N THR A 219 5.07 -10.62 13.25
CA THR A 219 4.86 -11.87 13.98
C THR A 219 3.90 -11.67 15.17
N ALA A 220 4.05 -10.58 15.91
CA ALA A 220 3.15 -10.22 17.00
C ALA A 220 1.74 -9.90 16.49
N TYR A 221 1.63 -9.12 15.41
CA TYR A 221 0.35 -8.80 14.78
C TYR A 221 -0.40 -10.04 14.29
N LYS A 222 0.27 -10.99 13.64
CA LYS A 222 -0.35 -12.24 13.16
C LYS A 222 -1.00 -13.04 14.27
N LYS A 223 -0.43 -13.03 15.50
CA LYS A 223 -1.05 -13.66 16.67
C LYS A 223 -2.35 -12.97 17.09
N ILE A 224 -2.41 -11.64 16.99
CA ILE A 224 -3.64 -10.87 17.25
C ILE A 224 -4.65 -11.16 16.16
N ARG A 225 -4.25 -11.02 14.89
CA ARG A 225 -5.06 -11.24 13.69
C ARG A 225 -5.79 -12.60 13.75
N LYS A 226 -5.09 -13.66 14.12
CA LYS A 226 -5.63 -15.05 14.16
C LYS A 226 -6.87 -15.20 15.04
N LYS A 227 -7.06 -14.36 16.06
CA LYS A 227 -8.23 -14.41 16.96
C LYS A 227 -9.53 -13.95 16.25
N TYR A 228 -9.41 -13.21 15.14
CA TYR A 228 -10.53 -12.52 14.48
C TYR A 228 -10.84 -13.05 13.09
N LEU A 229 -10.13 -14.08 12.65
CA LEU A 229 -10.39 -14.74 11.37
C LEU A 229 -11.74 -15.46 11.41
N ILE A 230 -12.56 -15.21 10.41
CA ILE A 230 -13.84 -15.91 10.17
C ILE A 230 -13.81 -16.75 8.88
N TYR A 231 -12.75 -16.61 8.09
CA TYR A 231 -12.52 -17.38 6.88
C TYR A 231 -11.26 -18.24 6.98
N PRO A 232 -11.16 -19.33 6.16
CA PRO A 232 -9.92 -20.08 6.02
C PRO A 232 -8.77 -19.14 5.65
N ASP A 233 -7.62 -19.34 6.30
CA ASP A 233 -6.45 -18.48 6.16
C ASP A 233 -5.51 -18.96 5.06
N PHE A 234 -4.59 -18.08 4.68
CA PHE A 234 -3.49 -18.34 3.74
C PHE A 234 -2.23 -18.91 4.43
N GLU A 235 -2.21 -19.00 5.77
CA GLU A 235 -1.11 -19.53 6.60
C GLU A 235 -1.38 -20.94 7.12
#